data_6f8d4ffb5229959899192ab2d1b0ef36
#
_entry.id   6f8d4ffb5229959899192ab2d1b0ef36
#
_cell.length_a   1.000
_cell.length_b   1.000
_cell.length_c   1.000
_cell.angle_alpha   90.00
_cell.angle_beta   90.00
_cell.angle_gamma   90.00
#
_symmetry.space_group_name_H-M   'P 1'
#
loop_
_entity.id
_entity.type
_entity.pdbx_description
1 polymer ?
#
loop_
_entity_poly.entity_id
_entity_poly.type
_entity_poly.pdbx_seq_one_letter_code
_entity_poly.pdbx_strand_id
1 'polypeptide(L)'
;MGVNFLSISVVCTVLSVVGLQYWTDMSLEKYKSDGLIVDDFINSEDASHAMELLLGSYTTLALVASFALNVFILIILSLKTVFFSELYTSEIRKMLERLLNYVIYKGTFLPLVVPPTVFQAGLWSTWLGVLCFLKMFQALARDRLERLNASPSATPWTYFRVYSALLLVLSVDLLWMLLCLTIHNAASSSMFLLLFFEPLSIAFETLQAIVVHGFQLLEIWLHHSAGDGASCRLSKIFDVSPAGSLGEWKGILIRNFGFFLDMMTMLMALAHYLHIWWLHGMAFHLVDAVLFLNIRALLSAIVKRGKGFIKLRIALGTLHGALPDATSEELRAYDDE
;
A
#
# COMPACT_ATOMS: atom_id res chain seq x y z
N MET A 1 -32.90 2.20 -3.43
CA MET A 1 -32.23 3.52 -3.33
C MET A 1 -30.92 3.29 -2.57
N GLY A 2 -29.78 3.22 -3.28
CA GLY A 2 -28.49 3.10 -2.62
C GLY A 2 -28.15 4.43 -1.96
N VAL A 3 -27.90 4.40 -0.66
CA VAL A 3 -27.42 5.57 0.07
C VAL A 3 -26.06 5.96 -0.51
N ASN A 4 -25.95 7.14 -1.09
CA ASN A 4 -24.69 7.66 -1.62
C ASN A 4 -23.78 8.08 -0.46
N PHE A 5 -23.03 7.12 0.07
CA PHE A 5 -22.05 7.35 1.16
C PHE A 5 -21.10 8.52 0.86
N LEU A 6 -20.74 8.72 -0.42
CA LEU A 6 -19.92 9.85 -0.83
C LEU A 6 -20.60 11.20 -0.53
N SER A 7 -21.89 11.33 -0.89
CA SER A 7 -22.65 12.57 -0.62
C SER A 7 -22.77 12.86 0.88
N ILE A 8 -23.01 11.82 1.69
CA ILE A 8 -23.02 11.96 3.15
C ILE A 8 -21.65 12.42 3.67
N SER A 9 -20.57 11.82 3.19
CA SER A 9 -19.22 12.20 3.59
C SER A 9 -18.90 13.65 3.22
N VAL A 10 -19.30 14.11 2.04
CA VAL A 10 -19.17 15.54 1.64
C VAL A 10 -19.90 16.45 2.62
N VAL A 11 -21.16 16.14 2.94
CA VAL A 11 -21.97 16.95 3.88
C VAL A 11 -21.31 16.95 5.27
N CYS A 12 -20.88 15.79 5.78
CA CYS A 12 -20.19 15.72 7.08
C CYS A 12 -18.88 16.51 7.09
N THR A 13 -18.12 16.49 5.99
CA THR A 13 -16.89 17.26 5.88
C THR A 13 -17.17 18.75 5.87
N VAL A 14 -18.16 19.22 5.12
CA VAL A 14 -18.58 20.64 5.11
C VAL A 14 -19.06 21.08 6.50
N LEU A 15 -19.90 20.27 7.15
CA LEU A 15 -20.34 20.58 8.51
C LEU A 15 -19.19 20.64 9.51
N SER A 16 -18.20 19.77 9.40
CA SER A 16 -17.04 19.80 10.29
C SER A 16 -16.14 21.01 10.04
N VAL A 17 -16.02 21.50 8.78
CA VAL A 17 -15.33 22.77 8.49
C VAL A 17 -16.04 23.96 9.12
N VAL A 18 -17.37 24.05 8.89
CA VAL A 18 -18.17 25.15 9.44
C VAL A 18 -18.15 25.14 10.97
N GLY A 19 -18.25 23.95 11.57
CA GLY A 19 -18.18 23.78 13.03
C GLY A 19 -16.82 24.19 13.59
N LEU A 20 -15.75 23.81 12.92
CA LEU A 20 -14.38 24.17 13.32
C LEU A 20 -14.17 25.69 13.20
N GLN A 21 -14.60 26.30 12.09
CA GLN A 21 -14.50 27.74 11.88
C GLN A 21 -15.28 28.52 12.95
N TYR A 22 -16.54 28.16 13.17
CA TYR A 22 -17.37 28.80 14.20
C TYR A 22 -16.73 28.69 15.60
N TRP A 23 -16.21 27.51 15.94
CA TRP A 23 -15.54 27.29 17.24
C TRP A 23 -14.24 28.10 17.37
N THR A 24 -13.44 28.16 16.33
CA THR A 24 -12.19 28.93 16.33
C THR A 24 -12.47 30.42 16.48
N ASP A 25 -13.46 30.97 15.75
CA ASP A 25 -13.84 32.37 15.84
C ASP A 25 -14.34 32.72 17.26
N MET A 26 -15.23 31.88 17.81
CA MET A 26 -15.74 32.09 19.17
C MET A 26 -14.66 31.96 20.26
N SER A 27 -13.72 31.03 20.11
CA SER A 27 -12.61 30.85 21.05
C SER A 27 -11.62 32.02 20.96
N LEU A 28 -11.36 32.52 19.77
CA LEU A 28 -10.49 33.66 19.53
C LEU A 28 -11.09 34.96 20.14
N GLU A 29 -12.38 35.16 19.96
CA GLU A 29 -13.11 36.31 20.55
C GLU A 29 -13.10 36.26 22.08
N LYS A 30 -13.25 35.03 22.65
CA LYS A 30 -13.10 34.83 24.09
C LYS A 30 -11.70 35.15 24.61
N TYR A 31 -10.67 34.63 23.95
CA TYR A 31 -9.27 34.92 24.34
C TYR A 31 -8.89 36.40 24.22
N LYS A 32 -9.48 37.11 23.24
CA LYS A 32 -9.37 38.58 23.13
C LYS A 32 -10.04 39.26 24.30
N SER A 33 -11.27 38.87 24.67
CA SER A 33 -11.98 39.46 25.80
C SER A 33 -11.29 39.20 27.14
N ASP A 34 -10.61 38.08 27.29
CA ASP A 34 -9.84 37.70 28.45
C ASP A 34 -8.43 38.37 28.49
N GLY A 35 -8.09 39.17 27.46
CA GLY A 35 -6.81 39.92 27.36
C GLY A 35 -5.58 39.05 27.11
N LEU A 36 -5.79 37.81 26.68
CA LEU A 36 -4.72 36.82 26.41
C LEU A 36 -4.12 36.99 25.02
N ILE A 37 -4.80 37.67 24.10
CA ILE A 37 -4.39 37.91 22.71
C ILE A 37 -4.60 39.39 22.36
N VAL A 38 -3.62 39.99 21.67
CA VAL A 38 -3.70 41.38 21.18
C VAL A 38 -4.60 41.46 19.94
N ASP A 39 -5.34 42.56 19.76
CA ASP A 39 -6.35 42.73 18.72
C ASP A 39 -5.81 42.71 17.29
N ASP A 40 -4.52 43.02 17.07
CA ASP A 40 -3.89 42.97 15.75
C ASP A 40 -2.78 41.93 15.69
N PHE A 41 -2.95 40.91 14.86
CA PHE A 41 -1.91 39.89 14.55
C PHE A 41 -0.85 40.47 13.61
N ILE A 42 -0.13 41.50 14.03
CA ILE A 42 0.88 42.15 13.21
C ILE A 42 2.18 41.36 13.16
N ASN A 43 2.47 40.54 14.19
CA ASN A 43 3.70 39.77 14.30
C ASN A 43 3.44 38.25 14.27
N SER A 44 4.40 37.52 13.72
CA SER A 44 4.35 36.03 13.70
C SER A 44 4.36 35.39 15.09
N GLU A 45 4.89 36.09 16.11
CA GLU A 45 4.92 35.63 17.50
C GLU A 45 3.51 35.64 18.12
N ASP A 46 2.69 36.66 17.86
CA ASP A 46 1.32 36.76 18.37
C ASP A 46 0.42 35.67 17.73
N ALA A 47 0.62 35.42 16.43
CA ALA A 47 -0.08 34.35 15.73
C ALA A 47 0.30 32.94 16.27
N SER A 48 1.58 32.74 16.59
CA SER A 48 2.03 31.44 17.15
C SER A 48 1.49 31.21 18.56
N HIS A 49 1.42 32.24 19.38
CA HIS A 49 0.85 32.19 20.72
C HIS A 49 -0.67 31.94 20.68
N ALA A 50 -1.40 32.56 19.79
CA ALA A 50 -2.82 32.31 19.58
C ALA A 50 -3.07 30.85 19.12
N MET A 51 -2.23 30.34 18.23
CA MET A 51 -2.29 28.95 17.76
C MET A 51 -2.01 27.97 18.92
N GLU A 52 -1.04 28.25 19.77
CA GLU A 52 -0.70 27.44 20.93
C GLU A 52 -1.86 27.37 21.93
N LEU A 53 -2.50 28.50 22.23
CA LEU A 53 -3.68 28.58 23.08
C LEU A 53 -4.89 27.81 22.51
N LEU A 54 -5.13 27.93 21.19
CA LEU A 54 -6.19 27.21 20.51
C LEU A 54 -5.96 25.69 20.53
N LEU A 55 -4.74 25.24 20.20
CA LEU A 55 -4.37 23.83 20.19
C LEU A 55 -4.27 23.21 21.59
N GLY A 56 -4.05 24.04 22.63
CA GLY A 56 -4.08 23.60 24.03
C GLY A 56 -5.48 23.21 24.53
N SER A 57 -6.54 23.63 23.82
CA SER A 57 -7.92 23.24 24.15
C SER A 57 -8.26 21.84 23.65
N TYR A 58 -8.70 20.95 24.54
CA TYR A 58 -9.15 19.60 24.18
C TYR A 58 -10.31 19.59 23.17
N THR A 59 -11.19 20.59 23.23
CA THR A 59 -12.33 20.73 22.31
C THR A 59 -11.85 21.08 20.90
N THR A 60 -10.91 22.00 20.75
CA THR A 60 -10.32 22.34 19.45
C THR A 60 -9.59 21.15 18.86
N LEU A 61 -8.80 20.44 19.69
CA LEU A 61 -8.09 19.24 19.25
C LEU A 61 -9.06 18.15 18.76
N ALA A 62 -10.18 17.94 19.47
CA ALA A 62 -11.21 16.97 19.07
C ALA A 62 -11.90 17.36 17.76
N LEU A 63 -12.18 18.66 17.55
CA LEU A 63 -12.78 19.16 16.31
C LEU A 63 -11.84 19.04 15.12
N VAL A 64 -10.56 19.37 15.31
CA VAL A 64 -9.53 19.19 14.27
C VAL A 64 -9.36 17.71 13.92
N ALA A 65 -9.31 16.83 14.91
CA ALA A 65 -9.23 15.38 14.69
C ALA A 65 -10.49 14.85 13.94
N SER A 66 -11.68 15.33 14.31
CA SER A 66 -12.93 14.98 13.62
C SER A 66 -12.93 15.45 12.16
N PHE A 67 -12.48 16.69 11.92
CA PHE A 67 -12.34 17.22 10.57
C PHE A 67 -11.33 16.40 9.73
N ALA A 68 -10.16 16.13 10.27
CA ALA A 68 -9.14 15.31 9.60
C ALA A 68 -9.67 13.91 9.26
N LEU A 69 -10.43 13.28 10.16
CA LEU A 69 -11.05 11.98 9.93
C LEU A 69 -12.11 12.06 8.80
N ASN A 70 -12.96 13.08 8.78
CA ASN A 70 -13.96 13.26 7.72
C ASN A 70 -13.29 13.48 6.35
N VAL A 71 -12.24 14.30 6.28
CA VAL A 71 -11.44 14.49 5.05
C VAL A 71 -10.81 13.17 4.59
N PHE A 72 -10.25 12.41 5.51
CA PHE A 72 -9.65 11.10 5.21
C PHE A 72 -10.68 10.11 4.63
N ILE A 73 -11.87 10.01 5.25
CA ILE A 73 -12.97 9.19 4.75
C ILE A 73 -13.42 9.66 3.36
N LEU A 74 -13.53 10.98 3.15
CA LEU A 74 -13.90 11.56 1.86
C LEU A 74 -12.89 11.19 0.76
N ILE A 75 -11.59 11.26 1.06
CA ILE A 75 -10.51 10.84 0.14
C ILE A 75 -10.66 9.35 -0.22
N ILE A 76 -10.86 8.48 0.77
CA ILE A 76 -11.04 7.04 0.56
C ILE A 76 -12.24 6.76 -0.35
N LEU A 77 -13.39 7.38 -0.08
CA LEU A 77 -14.61 7.17 -0.87
C LEU A 77 -14.48 7.74 -2.29
N SER A 78 -13.80 8.88 -2.45
CA SER A 78 -13.53 9.48 -3.76
C SER A 78 -12.63 8.58 -4.60
N LEU A 79 -11.51 8.13 -4.04
CA LEU A 79 -10.59 7.23 -4.74
C LEU A 79 -11.25 5.89 -5.05
N LYS A 80 -12.04 5.34 -4.12
CA LYS A 80 -12.84 4.14 -4.38
C LYS A 80 -13.75 4.34 -5.60
N THR A 81 -14.43 5.48 -5.69
CA THR A 81 -15.37 5.75 -6.79
C THR A 81 -14.65 5.96 -8.13
N VAL A 82 -13.48 6.58 -8.12
CA VAL A 82 -12.67 6.82 -9.32
C VAL A 82 -12.08 5.52 -9.87
N PHE A 83 -11.47 4.69 -9.03
CA PHE A 83 -10.76 3.50 -9.48
C PHE A 83 -11.63 2.23 -9.53
N PHE A 84 -12.62 2.13 -8.62
CA PHE A 84 -13.49 0.96 -8.50
C PHE A 84 -14.95 1.39 -8.59
N SER A 85 -15.56 1.28 -9.77
CA SER A 85 -16.96 1.70 -9.99
C SER A 85 -17.92 0.98 -9.05
N GLU A 86 -17.83 -0.35 -8.99
CA GLU A 86 -18.61 -1.20 -8.09
C GLU A 86 -17.72 -2.23 -7.42
N LEU A 87 -17.92 -2.43 -6.11
CA LEU A 87 -17.24 -3.44 -5.34
C LEU A 87 -18.17 -4.64 -5.16
N TYR A 88 -17.67 -5.83 -5.49
CA TYR A 88 -18.39 -7.05 -5.22
C TYR A 88 -18.39 -7.37 -3.72
N THR A 89 -19.47 -7.95 -3.22
CA THR A 89 -19.58 -8.31 -1.80
C THR A 89 -18.46 -9.25 -1.33
N SER A 90 -17.99 -10.13 -2.21
CA SER A 90 -16.85 -11.01 -1.93
C SER A 90 -15.52 -10.27 -1.78
N GLU A 91 -15.31 -9.18 -2.53
CA GLU A 91 -14.12 -8.33 -2.42
C GLU A 91 -14.14 -7.55 -1.10
N ILE A 92 -15.28 -6.95 -0.75
CA ILE A 92 -15.46 -6.23 0.50
C ILE A 92 -15.20 -7.14 1.70
N ARG A 93 -15.75 -8.36 1.69
CA ARG A 93 -15.56 -9.31 2.78
C ARG A 93 -14.08 -9.69 2.98
N LYS A 94 -13.39 -10.06 1.89
CA LYS A 94 -11.95 -10.41 1.93
C LYS A 94 -11.09 -9.23 2.38
N MET A 95 -11.38 -8.04 1.86
CA MET A 95 -10.70 -6.80 2.22
C MET A 95 -10.88 -6.49 3.70
N LEU A 96 -12.13 -6.55 4.20
CA LEU A 96 -12.45 -6.27 5.60
C LEU A 96 -11.78 -7.28 6.55
N GLU A 97 -11.78 -8.56 6.22
CA GLU A 97 -11.13 -9.61 7.00
C GLU A 97 -9.60 -9.36 7.10
N ARG A 98 -8.95 -9.06 5.97
CA ARG A 98 -7.51 -8.72 5.96
C ARG A 98 -7.22 -7.46 6.75
N LEU A 99 -8.06 -6.42 6.59
CA LEU A 99 -7.91 -5.15 7.29
C LEU A 99 -8.09 -5.32 8.81
N LEU A 100 -9.14 -6.03 9.24
CA LEU A 100 -9.38 -6.30 10.66
C LEU A 100 -8.21 -7.07 11.29
N ASN A 101 -7.73 -8.12 10.64
CA ASN A 101 -6.58 -8.88 11.12
C ASN A 101 -5.33 -8.00 11.23
N TYR A 102 -5.09 -7.13 10.25
CA TYR A 102 -3.97 -6.20 10.27
C TYR A 102 -4.09 -5.16 11.40
N VAL A 103 -5.26 -4.55 11.56
CA VAL A 103 -5.52 -3.53 12.60
C VAL A 103 -5.43 -4.14 14.00
N ILE A 104 -6.02 -5.32 14.21
CA ILE A 104 -5.95 -6.01 15.51
C ILE A 104 -4.48 -6.33 15.83
N TYR A 105 -3.76 -6.92 14.89
CA TYR A 105 -2.37 -7.29 15.12
C TYR A 105 -1.48 -6.07 15.41
N LYS A 106 -1.56 -5.02 14.60
CA LYS A 106 -0.75 -3.82 14.78
C LYS A 106 -1.23 -2.94 15.92
N GLY A 107 -2.53 -2.81 16.10
CA GLY A 107 -3.13 -2.01 17.17
C GLY A 107 -2.88 -2.58 18.57
N THR A 108 -2.78 -3.90 18.71
CA THR A 108 -2.39 -4.53 19.99
C THR A 108 -0.89 -4.46 20.23
N PHE A 109 -0.09 -4.52 19.18
CA PHE A 109 1.37 -4.51 19.26
C PHE A 109 1.95 -3.12 19.54
N LEU A 110 1.35 -2.08 18.95
CA LEU A 110 1.86 -0.70 19.01
C LEU A 110 1.94 -0.12 20.42
N PRO A 111 0.89 -0.20 21.28
CA PRO A 111 0.96 0.29 22.67
C PRO A 111 2.00 -0.41 23.55
N LEU A 112 2.41 -1.59 23.12
CA LEU A 112 3.37 -2.42 23.83
C LEU A 112 4.82 -1.94 23.65
N VAL A 113 5.09 -1.32 22.49
CA VAL A 113 6.44 -0.84 22.10
C VAL A 113 6.60 0.66 22.36
N VAL A 114 5.51 1.42 22.29
CA VAL A 114 5.52 2.88 22.40
C VAL A 114 4.83 3.32 23.70
N PRO A 115 5.47 4.16 24.54
CA PRO A 115 4.85 4.67 25.75
C PRO A 115 3.57 5.47 25.41
N PRO A 116 2.48 5.31 26.21
CA PRO A 116 1.17 5.86 25.87
C PRO A 116 1.06 7.35 26.26
N THR A 117 1.81 8.23 25.58
CA THR A 117 1.56 9.68 25.66
C THR A 117 0.49 10.06 24.64
N VAL A 118 -0.36 11.05 24.94
CA VAL A 118 -1.47 11.49 24.06
C VAL A 118 -0.96 11.88 22.67
N PHE A 119 0.16 12.61 22.62
CA PHE A 119 0.78 13.03 21.36
C PHE A 119 1.27 11.83 20.53
N GLN A 120 1.97 10.90 21.16
CA GLN A 120 2.46 9.69 20.49
C GLN A 120 1.30 8.80 20.02
N ALA A 121 0.25 8.64 20.83
CA ALA A 121 -0.94 7.89 20.45
C ALA A 121 -1.60 8.49 19.19
N GLY A 122 -1.71 9.81 19.11
CA GLY A 122 -2.23 10.52 17.91
C GLY A 122 -1.37 10.29 16.67
N LEU A 123 -0.06 10.45 16.79
CA LEU A 123 0.91 10.26 15.70
C LEU A 123 0.88 8.82 15.17
N TRP A 124 0.93 7.83 16.06
CA TRP A 124 0.90 6.42 15.68
C TRP A 124 -0.45 5.97 15.13
N SER A 125 -1.55 6.54 15.63
CA SER A 125 -2.89 6.27 15.08
C SER A 125 -3.01 6.81 13.65
N THR A 126 -2.48 8.00 13.38
CA THR A 126 -2.44 8.57 12.03
C THR A 126 -1.57 7.73 11.10
N TRP A 127 -0.39 7.33 11.56
CA TRP A 127 0.50 6.44 10.82
C TRP A 127 -0.18 5.12 10.48
N LEU A 128 -0.81 4.47 11.46
CA LEU A 128 -1.55 3.22 11.25
C LEU A 128 -2.72 3.42 10.28
N GLY A 129 -3.45 4.53 10.38
CA GLY A 129 -4.55 4.87 9.48
C GLY A 129 -4.10 4.96 8.01
N VAL A 130 -2.99 5.66 7.75
CA VAL A 130 -2.42 5.78 6.39
C VAL A 130 -1.98 4.41 5.86
N LEU A 131 -1.31 3.60 6.68
CA LEU A 131 -0.88 2.26 6.26
C LEU A 131 -2.07 1.33 5.98
N CYS A 132 -3.12 1.37 6.82
CA CYS A 132 -4.35 0.63 6.57
C CYS A 132 -4.97 1.02 5.23
N PHE A 133 -5.00 2.32 4.92
CA PHE A 133 -5.49 2.82 3.65
C PHE A 133 -4.65 2.29 2.47
N LEU A 134 -3.33 2.43 2.50
CA LEU A 134 -2.43 1.95 1.46
C LEU A 134 -2.57 0.45 1.23
N LYS A 135 -2.53 -0.34 2.31
CA LYS A 135 -2.65 -1.81 2.25
C LYS A 135 -4.02 -2.26 1.75
N MET A 136 -5.08 -1.56 2.12
CA MET A 136 -6.43 -1.82 1.64
C MET A 136 -6.56 -1.59 0.13
N PHE A 137 -6.07 -0.44 -0.36
CA PHE A 137 -6.13 -0.11 -1.79
C PHE A 137 -5.24 -1.02 -2.62
N GLN A 138 -4.03 -1.33 -2.16
CA GLN A 138 -3.13 -2.29 -2.77
C GLN A 138 -3.79 -3.67 -2.93
N ALA A 139 -4.33 -4.21 -1.84
CA ALA A 139 -4.97 -5.53 -1.86
C ALA A 139 -6.19 -5.57 -2.79
N LEU A 140 -7.02 -4.51 -2.75
CA LEU A 140 -8.21 -4.40 -3.60
C LEU A 140 -7.84 -4.30 -5.08
N ALA A 141 -6.85 -3.47 -5.42
CA ALA A 141 -6.37 -3.32 -6.80
C ALA A 141 -5.79 -4.63 -7.33
N ARG A 142 -4.97 -5.32 -6.54
CA ARG A 142 -4.39 -6.62 -6.90
C ARG A 142 -5.47 -7.69 -7.12
N ASP A 143 -6.37 -7.87 -6.15
CA ASP A 143 -7.45 -8.87 -6.27
C ASP A 143 -8.36 -8.57 -7.50
N ARG A 144 -8.58 -7.31 -7.84
CA ARG A 144 -9.34 -6.90 -9.02
C ARG A 144 -8.59 -7.18 -10.32
N LEU A 145 -7.28 -6.89 -10.39
CA LEU A 145 -6.47 -7.18 -11.55
C LEU A 145 -6.34 -8.69 -11.81
N GLU A 146 -6.16 -9.48 -10.77
CA GLU A 146 -6.17 -10.96 -10.86
C GLU A 146 -7.50 -11.48 -11.45
N ARG A 147 -8.62 -10.91 -11.03
CA ARG A 147 -9.95 -11.26 -11.55
C ARG A 147 -10.14 -10.81 -12.99
N LEU A 148 -9.74 -9.58 -13.34
CA LEU A 148 -9.82 -9.07 -14.71
C LEU A 148 -8.97 -9.90 -15.66
N ASN A 149 -7.81 -10.37 -15.22
CA ASN A 149 -6.93 -11.23 -16.00
C ASN A 149 -7.55 -12.62 -16.26
N ALA A 150 -8.38 -13.10 -15.35
CA ALA A 150 -9.11 -14.37 -15.52
C ALA A 150 -10.41 -14.24 -16.35
N SER A 151 -10.82 -13.01 -16.67
CA SER A 151 -12.06 -12.73 -17.40
C SER A 151 -11.78 -12.39 -18.87
N PRO A 152 -12.27 -13.18 -19.86
CA PRO A 152 -12.05 -12.92 -21.29
C PRO A 152 -12.78 -11.67 -21.82
N SER A 153 -13.73 -11.11 -21.05
CA SER A 153 -14.54 -9.95 -21.43
C SER A 153 -14.06 -8.61 -20.85
N ALA A 154 -12.89 -8.60 -20.19
CA ALA A 154 -12.37 -7.39 -19.58
C ALA A 154 -11.92 -6.37 -20.61
N THR A 155 -12.47 -5.14 -20.56
CA THR A 155 -12.05 -4.05 -21.44
C THR A 155 -10.65 -3.54 -21.04
N PRO A 156 -9.77 -3.22 -22.01
CA PRO A 156 -8.42 -2.68 -21.72
C PRO A 156 -8.47 -1.44 -20.84
N TRP A 157 -9.49 -0.60 -21.00
CA TRP A 157 -9.69 0.62 -20.21
C TRP A 157 -9.94 0.32 -18.72
N THR A 158 -10.75 -0.68 -18.40
CA THR A 158 -11.01 -1.09 -17.02
C THR A 158 -9.74 -1.62 -16.36
N TYR A 159 -8.95 -2.41 -17.12
CA TYR A 159 -7.67 -2.92 -16.64
C TYR A 159 -6.69 -1.77 -16.35
N PHE A 160 -6.54 -0.82 -17.28
CA PHE A 160 -5.68 0.36 -17.11
C PHE A 160 -6.08 1.21 -15.91
N ARG A 161 -7.39 1.45 -15.70
CA ARG A 161 -7.91 2.23 -14.58
C ARG A 161 -7.56 1.59 -13.23
N VAL A 162 -7.69 0.28 -13.09
CA VAL A 162 -7.34 -0.43 -11.85
C VAL A 162 -5.82 -0.51 -11.68
N TYR A 163 -5.07 -0.68 -12.77
CA TYR A 163 -3.62 -0.67 -12.74
C TYR A 163 -3.06 0.69 -12.29
N SER A 164 -3.68 1.80 -12.71
CA SER A 164 -3.28 3.13 -12.26
C SER A 164 -3.52 3.35 -10.75
N ALA A 165 -4.44 2.60 -10.12
CA ALA A 165 -4.58 2.60 -8.66
C ALA A 165 -3.34 2.04 -7.96
N LEU A 166 -2.69 0.99 -8.50
CA LEU A 166 -1.43 0.46 -7.95
C LEU A 166 -0.29 1.48 -8.07
N LEU A 167 -0.22 2.18 -9.21
CA LEU A 167 0.78 3.24 -9.40
C LEU A 167 0.57 4.40 -8.41
N LEU A 168 -0.69 4.76 -8.16
CA LEU A 168 -1.01 5.78 -7.15
C LEU A 168 -0.60 5.31 -5.76
N VAL A 169 -0.93 4.08 -5.36
CA VAL A 169 -0.53 3.51 -4.07
C VAL A 169 0.98 3.55 -3.91
N LEU A 170 1.74 3.11 -4.91
CA LEU A 170 3.21 3.16 -4.87
C LEU A 170 3.72 4.60 -4.72
N SER A 171 3.15 5.56 -5.48
CA SER A 171 3.57 6.97 -5.42
C SER A 171 3.31 7.58 -4.04
N VAL A 172 2.13 7.33 -3.45
CA VAL A 172 1.77 7.81 -2.11
C VAL A 172 2.65 7.15 -1.04
N ASP A 173 2.94 5.85 -1.18
CA ASP A 173 3.78 5.11 -0.25
C ASP A 173 5.23 5.60 -0.28
N LEU A 174 5.79 5.88 -1.47
CA LEU A 174 7.11 6.48 -1.61
C LEU A 174 7.18 7.89 -0.99
N LEU A 175 6.14 8.72 -1.17
CA LEU A 175 6.04 10.02 -0.51
C LEU A 175 5.96 9.86 1.01
N TRP A 176 5.22 8.87 1.49
CA TRP A 176 5.14 8.55 2.92
C TRP A 176 6.48 8.10 3.49
N MET A 177 7.23 7.25 2.78
CA MET A 177 8.59 6.86 3.16
C MET A 177 9.54 8.05 3.21
N LEU A 178 9.44 8.97 2.24
CA LEU A 178 10.24 10.21 2.24
C LEU A 178 9.91 11.08 3.47
N LEU A 179 8.62 11.19 3.84
CA LEU A 179 8.19 11.89 5.05
C LEU A 179 8.76 11.23 6.31
N CYS A 180 8.71 9.90 6.41
CA CYS A 180 9.30 9.16 7.52
C CYS A 180 10.82 9.40 7.63
N LEU A 181 11.51 9.49 6.50
CA LEU A 181 12.95 9.79 6.45
C LEU A 181 13.26 11.22 6.93
N THR A 182 12.46 12.20 6.52
CA THR A 182 12.61 13.60 6.97
C THR A 182 12.36 13.74 8.47
N ILE A 183 11.34 13.08 9.00
CA ILE A 183 11.04 13.03 10.44
C ILE A 183 12.20 12.39 11.22
N HIS A 184 12.77 11.29 10.70
CA HIS A 184 13.93 10.66 11.33
C HIS A 184 15.14 11.58 11.39
N ASN A 185 15.46 12.24 10.30
CA ASN A 185 16.61 13.17 10.23
C ASN A 185 16.43 14.36 11.17
N ALA A 186 15.19 14.81 11.41
CA ALA A 186 14.88 15.91 12.32
C ALA A 186 14.89 15.48 13.80
N ALA A 187 14.42 14.27 14.11
CA ALA A 187 14.16 13.83 15.49
C ALA A 187 15.18 12.83 16.05
N SER A 188 16.15 12.35 15.24
CA SER A 188 17.17 11.33 15.63
C SER A 188 16.58 10.12 16.38
N SER A 189 15.42 9.65 15.93
CA SER A 189 14.63 8.64 16.64
C SER A 189 15.20 7.23 16.49
N SER A 190 15.39 6.51 17.59
CA SER A 190 15.73 5.08 17.58
C SER A 190 14.62 4.19 16.98
N MET A 191 13.40 4.73 16.80
CA MET A 191 12.23 4.02 16.26
C MET A 191 12.10 4.11 14.74
N PHE A 192 13.13 4.58 14.04
CA PHE A 192 13.11 4.73 12.57
C PHE A 192 12.73 3.44 11.86
N LEU A 193 13.33 2.32 12.24
CA LEU A 193 13.07 1.04 11.58
C LEU A 193 11.62 0.60 11.78
N LEU A 194 11.02 0.88 12.94
CA LEU A 194 9.62 0.59 13.21
C LEU A 194 8.69 1.41 12.30
N LEU A 195 9.01 2.68 12.09
CA LEU A 195 8.24 3.60 11.27
C LEU A 195 8.35 3.27 9.77
N PHE A 196 9.54 2.87 9.32
CA PHE A 196 9.89 2.69 7.91
C PHE A 196 9.59 1.30 7.36
N PHE A 197 9.58 0.27 8.23
CA PHE A 197 9.45 -1.12 7.79
C PHE A 197 8.13 -1.43 7.07
N GLU A 198 7.00 -0.98 7.61
CA GLU A 198 5.68 -1.27 7.03
C GLU A 198 5.47 -0.61 5.66
N PRO A 199 5.77 0.68 5.46
CA PRO A 199 5.74 1.29 4.14
C PRO A 199 6.62 0.53 3.15
N LEU A 200 7.85 0.19 3.52
CA LEU A 200 8.77 -0.53 2.64
C LEU A 200 8.23 -1.91 2.23
N SER A 201 7.56 -2.60 3.15
CA SER A 201 6.88 -3.88 2.84
C SER A 201 5.74 -3.68 1.82
N ILE A 202 4.94 -2.61 1.98
CA ILE A 202 3.87 -2.27 1.03
C ILE A 202 4.45 -1.91 -0.33
N ALA A 203 5.56 -1.15 -0.38
CA ALA A 203 6.24 -0.80 -1.62
C ALA A 203 6.71 -2.05 -2.39
N PHE A 204 7.34 -3.02 -1.73
CA PHE A 204 7.79 -4.25 -2.37
C PHE A 204 6.62 -5.09 -2.91
N GLU A 205 5.57 -5.29 -2.11
CA GLU A 205 4.38 -6.02 -2.55
C GLU A 205 3.68 -5.32 -3.73
N THR A 206 3.62 -3.97 -3.70
CA THR A 206 3.02 -3.17 -4.77
C THR A 206 3.87 -3.21 -6.03
N LEU A 207 5.19 -3.09 -5.90
CA LEU A 207 6.13 -3.17 -7.02
C LEU A 207 6.05 -4.53 -7.71
N GLN A 208 5.95 -5.62 -6.94
CA GLN A 208 5.75 -6.96 -7.49
C GLN A 208 4.45 -7.04 -8.31
N ALA A 209 3.34 -6.53 -7.77
CA ALA A 209 2.06 -6.50 -8.47
C ALA A 209 2.13 -5.65 -9.75
N ILE A 210 2.79 -4.49 -9.71
CA ILE A 210 3.00 -3.59 -10.86
C ILE A 210 3.76 -4.31 -11.97
N VAL A 211 4.84 -5.01 -11.65
CA VAL A 211 5.63 -5.74 -12.66
C VAL A 211 4.80 -6.86 -13.29
N VAL A 212 4.14 -7.70 -12.48
CA VAL A 212 3.34 -8.82 -12.98
C VAL A 212 2.19 -8.32 -13.87
N HIS A 213 1.40 -7.38 -13.39
CA HIS A 213 0.24 -6.87 -14.13
C HIS A 213 0.62 -5.88 -15.23
N GLY A 214 1.78 -5.24 -15.15
CA GLY A 214 2.32 -4.40 -16.22
C GLY A 214 2.62 -5.19 -17.48
N PHE A 215 3.22 -6.37 -17.37
CA PHE A 215 3.41 -7.26 -18.51
C PHE A 215 2.09 -7.76 -19.09
N GLN A 216 1.10 -8.03 -18.27
CA GLN A 216 -0.23 -8.43 -18.71
C GLN A 216 -0.95 -7.29 -19.46
N LEU A 217 -0.88 -6.06 -18.93
CA LEU A 217 -1.44 -4.89 -19.58
C LEU A 217 -0.78 -4.62 -20.94
N LEU A 218 0.54 -4.76 -21.02
CA LEU A 218 1.29 -4.61 -22.27
C LEU A 218 0.81 -5.63 -23.33
N GLU A 219 0.60 -6.87 -22.93
CA GLU A 219 0.12 -7.94 -23.80
C GLU A 219 -1.31 -7.67 -24.32
N ILE A 220 -2.23 -7.27 -23.43
CA ILE A 220 -3.59 -6.87 -23.79
C ILE A 220 -3.57 -5.68 -24.76
N TRP A 221 -2.73 -4.69 -24.52
CA TRP A 221 -2.60 -3.51 -25.37
C TRP A 221 -2.03 -3.85 -26.74
N LEU A 222 -1.01 -4.71 -26.83
CA LEU A 222 -0.43 -5.18 -28.08
C LEU A 222 -1.46 -5.97 -28.91
N HIS A 223 -2.22 -6.86 -28.28
CA HIS A 223 -3.30 -7.60 -28.94
C HIS A 223 -4.39 -6.68 -29.51
N HIS A 224 -4.79 -5.68 -28.73
CA HIS A 224 -5.82 -4.72 -29.18
C HIS A 224 -5.31 -3.83 -30.33
N SER A 225 -4.06 -3.40 -30.26
CA SER A 225 -3.43 -2.57 -31.29
C SER A 225 -3.15 -3.33 -32.59
N ALA A 226 -2.93 -4.64 -32.52
CA ALA A 226 -2.74 -5.49 -33.71
C ALA A 226 -4.01 -5.60 -34.56
N GLY A 227 -5.21 -5.47 -33.94
CA GLY A 227 -6.50 -5.45 -34.65
C GLY A 227 -6.75 -4.20 -35.48
N ASP A 228 -6.12 -3.06 -35.17
CA ASP A 228 -6.37 -1.76 -35.80
C ASP A 228 -5.39 -1.41 -36.97
N GLY A 229 -4.59 -2.34 -37.43
CA GLY A 229 -3.73 -2.17 -38.64
C GLY A 229 -2.57 -1.15 -38.53
N ALA A 230 -2.47 -0.41 -37.42
CA ALA A 230 -1.44 0.62 -37.20
C ALA A 230 -0.17 0.08 -36.53
N SER A 231 -0.19 -1.15 -36.05
CA SER A 231 0.83 -1.70 -35.14
C SER A 231 1.93 -2.54 -35.82
N CYS A 232 2.06 -2.51 -37.13
CA CYS A 232 3.04 -3.31 -37.89
C CYS A 232 4.53 -2.97 -37.53
N ARG A 233 4.82 -1.86 -36.86
CA ARG A 233 6.19 -1.51 -36.51
C ARG A 233 6.60 -1.96 -35.12
N LEU A 234 5.71 -1.91 -34.11
CA LEU A 234 5.99 -2.37 -32.76
C LEU A 234 5.91 -3.89 -32.65
N SER A 235 4.93 -4.52 -33.32
CA SER A 235 4.86 -5.98 -33.48
C SER A 235 6.16 -6.54 -34.08
N LYS A 236 6.70 -5.91 -35.12
CA LYS A 236 7.99 -6.32 -35.70
C LYS A 236 9.19 -6.17 -34.78
N ILE A 237 9.20 -5.26 -33.86
CA ILE A 237 10.27 -5.14 -32.86
C ILE A 237 10.18 -6.28 -31.82
N PHE A 238 8.96 -6.75 -31.54
CA PHE A 238 8.71 -7.88 -30.64
C PHE A 238 8.65 -9.24 -31.34
N ASP A 239 8.31 -9.29 -32.64
CA ASP A 239 8.26 -10.51 -33.48
C ASP A 239 9.60 -10.89 -34.12
N VAL A 240 10.64 -10.08 -34.00
CA VAL A 240 11.98 -10.39 -34.55
C VAL A 240 12.77 -11.39 -33.68
N SER A 241 12.20 -11.80 -32.54
CA SER A 241 12.72 -12.94 -31.79
C SER A 241 11.79 -14.14 -32.01
N PRO A 242 12.30 -15.35 -32.26
CA PRO A 242 11.46 -16.53 -32.41
C PRO A 242 10.49 -16.60 -31.24
N ALA A 243 9.20 -16.78 -31.58
CA ALA A 243 8.03 -16.60 -30.65
C ALA A 243 8.12 -17.34 -29.31
N GLY A 244 9.08 -18.25 -29.14
CA GLY A 244 9.38 -18.94 -27.89
C GLY A 244 10.18 -18.13 -26.87
N SER A 245 11.15 -17.30 -27.30
CA SER A 245 12.14 -16.72 -26.38
C SER A 245 11.58 -15.57 -25.52
N LEU A 246 10.66 -14.77 -26.03
CA LEU A 246 10.14 -13.59 -25.33
C LEU A 246 9.13 -13.97 -24.24
N GLY A 247 8.26 -14.96 -24.52
CA GLY A 247 7.33 -15.51 -23.52
C GLY A 247 8.06 -16.24 -22.38
N GLU A 248 9.13 -16.96 -22.72
CA GLU A 248 9.97 -17.65 -21.76
C GLU A 248 10.77 -16.67 -20.88
N TRP A 249 11.38 -15.65 -21.48
CA TRP A 249 12.08 -14.58 -20.76
C TRP A 249 11.16 -13.82 -19.80
N LYS A 250 9.96 -13.47 -20.23
CA LYS A 250 8.91 -12.87 -19.40
C LYS A 250 8.60 -13.75 -18.18
N GLY A 251 8.37 -15.05 -18.41
CA GLY A 251 8.07 -16.00 -17.35
C GLY A 251 9.24 -16.14 -16.35
N ILE A 252 10.46 -16.21 -16.84
CA ILE A 252 11.69 -16.27 -16.01
C ILE A 252 11.85 -14.98 -15.20
N LEU A 253 11.67 -13.81 -15.84
CA LEU A 253 11.81 -12.52 -15.18
C LEU A 253 10.76 -12.35 -14.05
N ILE A 254 9.49 -12.56 -14.36
CA ILE A 254 8.39 -12.43 -13.37
C ILE A 254 8.65 -13.37 -12.18
N ARG A 255 9.03 -14.61 -12.44
CA ARG A 255 9.27 -15.61 -11.39
C ARG A 255 10.47 -15.25 -10.51
N ASN A 256 11.60 -14.90 -11.12
CA ASN A 256 12.82 -14.56 -10.38
C ASN A 256 12.67 -13.26 -9.60
N PHE A 257 12.07 -12.24 -10.23
CA PHE A 257 11.80 -10.95 -9.60
C PHE A 257 10.78 -11.09 -8.46
N GLY A 258 9.68 -11.82 -8.69
CA GLY A 258 8.70 -12.11 -7.66
C GLY A 258 9.31 -12.85 -6.46
N PHE A 259 10.12 -13.89 -6.71
CA PHE A 259 10.84 -14.58 -5.64
C PHE A 259 11.78 -13.66 -4.87
N PHE A 260 12.55 -12.81 -5.58
CA PHE A 260 13.47 -11.87 -4.95
C PHE A 260 12.73 -10.88 -4.03
N LEU A 261 11.64 -10.27 -4.51
CA LEU A 261 10.85 -9.34 -3.71
C LEU A 261 10.17 -10.01 -2.52
N ASP A 262 9.62 -11.22 -2.69
CA ASP A 262 9.06 -12.02 -1.60
C ASP A 262 10.13 -12.30 -0.51
N MET A 263 11.33 -12.69 -0.94
CA MET A 263 12.43 -12.93 0.00
C MET A 263 12.87 -11.66 0.73
N MET A 264 12.95 -10.53 0.01
CA MET A 264 13.28 -9.24 0.62
C MET A 264 12.23 -8.82 1.64
N THR A 265 10.94 -8.99 1.34
CA THR A 265 9.85 -8.69 2.29
C THR A 265 9.94 -9.56 3.55
N MET A 266 10.19 -10.87 3.40
CA MET A 266 10.36 -11.77 4.55
C MET A 266 11.61 -11.45 5.39
N LEU A 267 12.73 -11.11 4.74
CA LEU A 267 13.96 -10.72 5.43
C LEU A 267 13.80 -9.39 6.17
N MET A 268 13.11 -8.43 5.56
CA MET A 268 12.79 -7.16 6.23
C MET A 268 11.86 -7.38 7.43
N ALA A 269 10.86 -8.25 7.31
CA ALA A 269 10.00 -8.63 8.43
C ALA A 269 10.79 -9.26 9.57
N LEU A 270 11.74 -10.16 9.24
CA LEU A 270 12.62 -10.78 10.22
C LEU A 270 13.49 -9.72 10.92
N ALA A 271 14.12 -8.82 10.17
CA ALA A 271 14.94 -7.74 10.71
C ALA A 271 14.11 -6.82 11.62
N HIS A 272 12.85 -6.51 11.24
CA HIS A 272 11.94 -5.71 12.03
C HIS A 272 11.62 -6.37 13.39
N TYR A 273 11.25 -7.66 13.41
CA TYR A 273 10.97 -8.37 14.67
C TYR A 273 12.21 -8.52 15.56
N LEU A 274 13.39 -8.75 14.97
CA LEU A 274 14.65 -8.77 15.70
C LEU A 274 14.99 -7.40 16.30
N HIS A 275 14.75 -6.32 15.54
CA HIS A 275 14.97 -4.96 16.01
C HIS A 275 14.04 -4.59 17.20
N ILE A 276 12.75 -4.96 17.10
CA ILE A 276 11.80 -4.77 18.19
C ILE A 276 12.26 -5.54 19.44
N TRP A 277 12.66 -6.79 19.25
CA TRP A 277 13.16 -7.61 20.36
C TRP A 277 14.39 -6.99 21.01
N TRP A 278 15.31 -6.43 20.20
CA TRP A 278 16.47 -5.69 20.69
C TRP A 278 16.09 -4.45 21.51
N LEU A 279 15.14 -3.64 21.01
CA LEU A 279 14.68 -2.42 21.67
C LEU A 279 13.94 -2.71 22.99
N HIS A 280 13.14 -3.78 23.02
CA HIS A 280 12.32 -4.12 24.19
C HIS A 280 13.16 -4.74 25.32
N GLY A 281 14.34 -5.28 25.02
CA GLY A 281 15.16 -6.04 25.96
C GLY A 281 14.55 -7.43 26.25
N MET A 282 15.36 -8.38 26.68
CA MET A 282 14.88 -9.71 27.08
C MET A 282 14.35 -9.66 28.52
N ALA A 283 13.07 -9.43 28.69
CA ALA A 283 12.43 -9.39 30.01
C ALA A 283 11.57 -10.63 30.31
N PHE A 284 11.54 -11.62 29.40
CA PHE A 284 10.74 -12.86 29.50
C PHE A 284 9.24 -12.62 29.72
N HIS A 285 8.69 -11.59 29.08
CA HIS A 285 7.26 -11.29 29.09
C HIS A 285 6.51 -12.08 28.00
N LEU A 286 5.17 -12.07 28.08
CA LEU A 286 4.30 -12.67 27.04
C LEU A 286 4.62 -12.16 25.63
N VAL A 287 5.09 -10.91 25.54
CA VAL A 287 5.52 -10.26 24.29
C VAL A 287 6.70 -10.97 23.67
N ASP A 288 7.69 -11.34 24.47
CA ASP A 288 8.89 -12.04 23.99
C ASP A 288 8.53 -13.39 23.41
N ALA A 289 7.56 -14.09 24.02
CA ALA A 289 7.06 -15.36 23.51
C ALA A 289 6.37 -15.20 22.13
N VAL A 290 5.55 -14.14 21.96
CA VAL A 290 4.89 -13.85 20.68
C VAL A 290 5.91 -13.46 19.62
N LEU A 291 6.89 -12.61 19.95
CA LEU A 291 7.97 -12.24 19.05
C LEU A 291 8.81 -13.45 18.63
N PHE A 292 9.17 -14.30 19.56
CA PHE A 292 9.92 -15.53 19.28
C PHE A 292 9.16 -16.47 18.33
N LEU A 293 7.85 -16.66 18.55
CA LEU A 293 7.01 -17.45 17.66
C LEU A 293 6.94 -16.86 16.25
N ASN A 294 6.82 -15.54 16.13
CA ASN A 294 6.83 -14.86 14.83
C ASN A 294 8.17 -14.99 14.11
N ILE A 295 9.29 -14.80 14.81
CA ILE A 295 10.64 -15.00 14.26
C ILE A 295 10.83 -16.44 13.78
N ARG A 296 10.43 -17.44 14.59
CA ARG A 296 10.49 -18.85 14.21
C ARG A 296 9.64 -19.15 12.98
N ALA A 297 8.41 -18.63 12.93
CA ALA A 297 7.52 -18.79 11.79
C ALA A 297 8.12 -18.21 10.50
N LEU A 298 8.67 -16.99 10.58
CA LEU A 298 9.34 -16.35 9.45
C LEU A 298 10.58 -17.10 8.97
N LEU A 299 11.45 -17.54 9.88
CA LEU A 299 12.61 -18.35 9.53
C LEU A 299 12.20 -19.64 8.80
N SER A 300 11.17 -20.32 9.33
CA SER A 300 10.61 -21.50 8.67
C SER A 300 10.04 -21.20 7.29
N ALA A 301 9.34 -20.08 7.13
CA ALA A 301 8.78 -19.63 5.86
C ALA A 301 9.88 -19.31 4.82
N ILE A 302 10.94 -18.60 5.23
CA ILE A 302 12.10 -18.27 4.39
C ILE A 302 12.77 -19.54 3.88
N VAL A 303 13.06 -20.48 4.78
CA VAL A 303 13.69 -21.76 4.42
C VAL A 303 12.79 -22.58 3.48
N LYS A 304 11.49 -22.65 3.78
CA LYS A 304 10.51 -23.36 2.94
C LYS A 304 10.42 -22.75 1.54
N ARG A 305 10.38 -21.41 1.46
CA ARG A 305 10.31 -20.68 0.18
C ARG A 305 11.58 -20.86 -0.65
N GLY A 306 12.75 -20.76 -0.02
CA GLY A 306 14.04 -20.99 -0.67
C GLY A 306 14.19 -22.42 -1.20
N LYS A 307 13.86 -23.42 -0.39
CA LYS A 307 13.85 -24.84 -0.83
C LYS A 307 12.85 -25.08 -1.97
N GLY A 308 11.67 -24.45 -1.93
CA GLY A 308 10.68 -24.55 -3.02
C GLY A 308 11.21 -23.99 -4.33
N PHE A 309 11.86 -22.82 -4.28
CA PHE A 309 12.48 -22.19 -5.46
C PHE A 309 13.60 -23.03 -6.07
N ILE A 310 14.48 -23.59 -5.24
CA ILE A 310 15.57 -24.46 -5.69
C ILE A 310 15.00 -25.72 -6.35
N LYS A 311 14.00 -26.38 -5.74
CA LYS A 311 13.33 -27.55 -6.31
C LYS A 311 12.69 -27.25 -7.67
N LEU A 312 12.01 -26.11 -7.77
CA LEU A 312 11.40 -25.67 -9.04
C LEU A 312 12.46 -25.46 -10.12
N ARG A 313 13.60 -24.86 -9.77
CA ARG A 313 14.70 -24.60 -10.70
C ARG A 313 15.37 -25.89 -11.19
N ILE A 314 15.54 -26.86 -10.29
CA ILE A 314 16.06 -28.19 -10.64
C ILE A 314 15.06 -28.92 -11.56
N ALA A 315 13.76 -28.91 -11.22
CA ALA A 315 12.74 -29.55 -12.03
C ALA A 315 12.65 -28.97 -13.45
N LEU A 316 12.76 -27.64 -13.59
CA LEU A 316 12.80 -26.98 -14.89
C LEU A 316 14.08 -27.32 -15.68
N GLY A 317 15.22 -27.37 -15.02
CA GLY A 317 16.48 -27.78 -15.66
C GLY A 317 16.47 -29.22 -16.13
N THR A 318 15.87 -30.13 -15.35
CA THR A 318 15.70 -31.55 -15.77
C THR A 318 14.69 -31.69 -16.93
N LEU A 319 13.63 -30.87 -16.93
CA LEU A 319 12.65 -30.86 -18.03
C LEU A 319 13.28 -30.39 -19.35
N HIS A 320 14.03 -29.28 -19.32
CA HIS A 320 14.77 -28.79 -20.51
C HIS A 320 15.83 -29.77 -21.02
N GLY A 321 16.45 -30.54 -20.12
CA GLY A 321 17.44 -31.56 -20.51
C GLY A 321 16.80 -32.86 -21.02
N ALA A 322 15.53 -33.14 -20.66
CA ALA A 322 14.83 -34.36 -21.04
C ALA A 322 13.98 -34.22 -22.32
N LEU A 323 13.57 -33.00 -22.66
CA LEU A 323 12.79 -32.70 -23.87
C LEU A 323 13.70 -31.96 -24.85
N PRO A 324 14.05 -32.57 -26.00
CA PRO A 324 14.78 -31.84 -27.05
C PRO A 324 13.90 -30.74 -27.62
N ASP A 325 14.51 -29.60 -27.95
CA ASP A 325 13.80 -28.52 -28.61
C ASP A 325 13.32 -28.98 -29.99
N ALA A 326 12.05 -28.71 -30.30
CA ALA A 326 11.48 -29.04 -31.62
C ALA A 326 12.24 -28.27 -32.71
N THR A 327 12.64 -28.97 -33.76
CA THR A 327 13.30 -28.36 -34.91
C THR A 327 12.32 -27.50 -35.69
N SER A 328 12.81 -26.49 -36.42
CA SER A 328 11.97 -25.60 -37.24
C SER A 328 11.20 -26.34 -38.33
N GLU A 329 11.63 -27.55 -38.69
CA GLU A 329 10.95 -28.43 -39.68
C GLU A 329 9.77 -29.17 -39.03
N GLU A 330 9.91 -29.63 -37.78
CA GLU A 330 8.82 -30.26 -36.99
C GLU A 330 7.72 -29.26 -36.65
N LEU A 331 8.06 -28.01 -36.36
CA LEU A 331 7.10 -26.92 -36.11
C LEU A 331 6.30 -26.58 -37.39
N ARG A 332 6.94 -26.56 -38.59
CA ARG A 332 6.25 -26.34 -39.86
C ARG A 332 5.34 -27.50 -40.23
N ALA A 333 5.75 -28.73 -39.96
CA ALA A 333 4.92 -29.91 -40.22
C ALA A 333 3.67 -29.96 -39.36
N TYR A 334 3.69 -29.36 -38.17
CA TYR A 334 2.52 -29.26 -37.26
C TYR A 334 1.56 -28.13 -37.61
N ASP A 335 2.03 -27.04 -38.23
CA ASP A 335 1.21 -25.92 -38.71
C ASP A 335 0.48 -26.24 -40.04
N ASP A 336 0.93 -27.29 -40.75
CA ASP A 336 0.33 -27.71 -42.06
C ASP A 336 -0.72 -28.83 -41.92
N GLU A 337 -0.99 -29.37 -40.70
CA GLU A 337 -2.08 -30.30 -40.38
C GLU A 337 -3.28 -29.56 -39.73
#